data_4dc4a86b14a974df892e8c15d509f2ac
#
_entry.id   4dc4a86b14a974df892e8c15d509f2ac
#
_cell.length_a   1.000
_cell.length_b   1.000
_cell.length_c   1.000
_cell.angle_alpha   90.00
_cell.angle_beta   90.00
_cell.angle_gamma   90.00
#
_symmetry.space_group_name_H-M   'P 1'
#
loop_
_entity.id
_entity.type
_entity.pdbx_description
1 polymer ?
#
loop_
_entity_poly.entity_id
_entity_poly.type
_entity_poly.pdbx_seq_one_letter_code
_entity_poly.pdbx_strand_id
1 'polypeptide(L)'
;MSSTSVLKTAPKPDQKPPVQAQKAPPAPPQAQKPVEAPKAAQTEVPKTTGSIAQEPAPAPAKDQSLGFRWPAKGRVIAGFGGAGGNEGINIAVPEGTPVKAAEDGTVAYAGSDVKGYGKLVLIRHDNNYVSAYAHNGEITVKPGEKVKRGQPIAKSGQSGNVTSPQLHFELRKGPQPIDPMPHLQGG
;
A
#
# COMPACT_ATOMS: atom_id res chain seq x y z
N MET A 1 47.12 38.60 -49.53
CA MET A 1 47.54 37.41 -50.26
C MET A 1 46.87 36.23 -49.61
N SER A 2 45.90 35.85 -50.26
CA SER A 2 45.62 34.51 -50.83
C SER A 2 45.13 33.55 -49.80
N SER A 3 43.89 33.32 -49.80
CA SER A 3 43.16 32.27 -50.58
C SER A 3 43.24 30.96 -49.83
N THR A 4 42.28 30.26 -49.58
CA THR A 4 41.32 29.55 -50.40
C THR A 4 40.73 28.47 -49.50
N SER A 5 39.48 28.49 -49.29
CA SER A 5 38.56 27.59 -50.01
C SER A 5 38.52 26.14 -49.55
N VAL A 6 37.37 25.76 -49.27
CA VAL A 6 36.53 24.75 -49.94
C VAL A 6 36.36 23.47 -49.23
N LEU A 7 35.18 23.18 -49.11
CA LEU A 7 34.24 22.12 -49.47
C LEU A 7 33.89 21.21 -48.32
N LYS A 8 32.66 21.28 -47.95
CA LYS A 8 31.54 20.54 -48.51
C LYS A 8 31.70 19.04 -48.38
N THR A 9 30.94 18.50 -47.51
CA THR A 9 30.11 17.36 -47.90
C THR A 9 29.30 16.89 -46.69
N ALA A 10 28.03 17.12 -46.69
CA ALA A 10 27.08 16.18 -46.12
C ALA A 10 26.97 15.00 -47.09
N PRO A 11 26.70 13.84 -46.58
CA PRO A 11 25.40 13.27 -46.87
C PRO A 11 24.73 12.62 -45.70
N LYS A 12 23.48 12.90 -45.61
CA LYS A 12 22.45 11.98 -45.18
C LYS A 12 22.48 10.73 -46.06
N PRO A 13 22.19 9.54 -45.58
CA PRO A 13 20.81 9.12 -45.71
C PRO A 13 20.26 8.36 -44.50
N ASP A 14 19.01 8.62 -44.29
CA ASP A 14 17.96 7.73 -43.84
C ASP A 14 18.29 6.24 -43.90
N GLN A 15 18.27 5.60 -42.75
CA GLN A 15 17.82 4.22 -42.67
C GLN A 15 16.95 4.04 -41.41
N LYS A 16 15.69 4.11 -41.67
CA LYS A 16 14.60 3.66 -40.82
C LYS A 16 14.68 2.13 -40.75
N PRO A 17 14.86 1.52 -39.58
CA PRO A 17 14.63 0.08 -39.44
C PRO A 17 13.10 -0.21 -39.43
N PRO A 18 12.69 -1.34 -39.96
CA PRO A 18 11.27 -1.65 -40.14
C PRO A 18 10.58 -1.91 -38.83
N VAL A 19 9.38 -1.38 -38.75
CA VAL A 19 8.37 -1.68 -37.72
C VAL A 19 8.05 -3.16 -37.84
N GLN A 20 8.56 -3.95 -36.92
CA GLN A 20 7.99 -5.27 -36.66
C GLN A 20 6.76 -5.11 -35.78
N ALA A 21 5.67 -5.43 -36.37
CA ALA A 21 4.38 -5.63 -35.68
C ALA A 21 4.57 -6.67 -34.57
N GLN A 22 4.62 -6.23 -33.35
CA GLN A 22 4.47 -7.11 -32.20
C GLN A 22 2.99 -7.25 -31.86
N LYS A 23 2.56 -8.41 -32.18
CA LYS A 23 1.43 -9.20 -31.77
C LYS A 23 0.90 -8.79 -30.39
N ALA A 24 -0.37 -8.44 -30.34
CA ALA A 24 -1.15 -8.17 -29.14
C ALA A 24 -1.03 -9.31 -28.12
N PRO A 25 -0.98 -9.01 -26.84
CA PRO A 25 -1.07 -10.02 -25.80
C PRO A 25 -2.47 -10.62 -25.75
N PRO A 26 -2.60 -11.91 -25.47
CA PRO A 26 -3.89 -12.59 -25.41
C PRO A 26 -4.68 -12.12 -24.19
N ALA A 27 -5.98 -11.94 -24.42
CA ALA A 27 -6.98 -11.64 -23.42
C ALA A 27 -7.06 -12.70 -22.32
N PRO A 28 -7.47 -12.33 -21.09
CA PRO A 28 -7.64 -13.27 -20.00
C PRO A 28 -8.83 -14.19 -20.26
N PRO A 29 -8.75 -15.45 -19.85
CA PRO A 29 -9.85 -16.39 -20.03
C PRO A 29 -11.04 -16.05 -19.15
N GLN A 30 -12.18 -16.02 -19.80
CA GLN A 30 -13.50 -15.83 -19.22
C GLN A 30 -13.88 -16.97 -18.28
N ALA A 31 -14.61 -16.57 -17.27
CA ALA A 31 -15.39 -17.34 -16.34
C ALA A 31 -15.94 -18.67 -16.86
N GLN A 32 -15.72 -19.72 -16.12
CA GLN A 32 -16.57 -20.91 -16.17
C GLN A 32 -17.51 -20.92 -14.97
N LYS A 33 -18.77 -21.11 -15.30
CA LYS A 33 -19.95 -21.18 -14.46
C LYS A 33 -19.94 -22.40 -13.53
N PRO A 34 -20.83 -22.41 -12.53
CA PRO A 34 -20.79 -23.30 -11.40
C PRO A 34 -21.40 -24.67 -11.72
N VAL A 35 -20.86 -25.70 -11.18
CA VAL A 35 -21.51 -27.01 -11.10
C VAL A 35 -21.84 -27.29 -9.63
N GLU A 36 -23.11 -27.24 -9.39
CA GLU A 36 -24.03 -28.11 -8.66
C GLU A 36 -23.46 -28.94 -7.50
N ALA A 37 -24.10 -28.72 -6.36
CA ALA A 37 -23.95 -29.51 -5.15
C ALA A 37 -24.59 -30.89 -5.27
N PRO A 38 -24.16 -31.85 -4.50
CA PRO A 38 -25.08 -32.84 -3.94
C PRO A 38 -25.11 -32.84 -2.41
N LYS A 39 -26.28 -32.73 -1.98
CA LYS A 39 -27.09 -33.02 -0.82
C LYS A 39 -26.57 -34.14 0.09
N ALA A 40 -26.56 -33.79 1.39
CA ALA A 40 -26.88 -34.53 2.58
C ALA A 40 -26.38 -35.99 2.78
N ALA A 41 -25.67 -36.16 3.89
CA ALA A 41 -25.93 -37.26 4.82
C ALA A 41 -25.56 -36.82 6.23
N GLN A 42 -26.56 -36.87 7.09
CA GLN A 42 -26.45 -36.80 8.54
C GLN A 42 -25.84 -38.12 9.03
N THR A 43 -24.97 -38.07 10.01
CA THR A 43 -24.91 -39.11 11.06
C THR A 43 -24.01 -38.61 12.21
N GLU A 44 -24.66 -38.47 13.32
CA GLU A 44 -24.31 -38.79 14.71
C GLU A 44 -23.01 -38.30 15.37
N VAL A 45 -23.25 -37.60 16.45
CA VAL A 45 -22.35 -37.28 17.56
C VAL A 45 -21.87 -38.53 18.28
N PRO A 46 -20.64 -38.51 18.78
CA PRO A 46 -20.48 -38.84 20.18
C PRO A 46 -19.79 -37.71 20.95
N LYS A 47 -20.42 -37.41 22.03
CA LYS A 47 -20.02 -36.59 23.15
C LYS A 47 -18.76 -37.17 23.79
N THR A 48 -17.69 -36.41 23.85
CA THR A 48 -16.63 -36.64 24.84
C THR A 48 -16.07 -35.30 25.32
N THR A 49 -16.26 -35.10 26.55
CA THR A 49 -15.77 -34.13 27.49
C THR A 49 -14.25 -34.01 27.43
N GLY A 50 -13.74 -32.79 27.38
CA GLY A 50 -12.36 -32.55 27.78
C GLY A 50 -11.72 -31.30 27.22
N SER A 51 -11.59 -30.33 28.10
CA SER A 51 -10.58 -29.28 28.12
C SER A 51 -10.70 -28.10 27.18
N ILE A 52 -11.15 -27.09 27.77
CA ILE A 52 -11.17 -25.66 27.44
C ILE A 52 -9.82 -25.19 26.90
N ALA A 53 -9.71 -25.02 25.60
CA ALA A 53 -8.83 -24.01 25.02
C ALA A 53 -9.75 -22.86 24.65
N GLN A 54 -9.73 -21.85 25.45
CA GLN A 54 -10.48 -20.62 25.35
C GLN A 54 -10.06 -19.91 24.06
N GLU A 55 -10.87 -20.09 23.04
CA GLU A 55 -10.90 -19.22 21.88
C GLU A 55 -11.19 -17.81 22.40
N PRO A 56 -10.35 -16.82 22.12
CA PRO A 56 -10.68 -15.46 22.55
C PRO A 56 -11.93 -15.05 21.80
N ALA A 57 -13.00 -14.91 22.58
CA ALA A 57 -14.27 -14.33 22.15
C ALA A 57 -14.03 -13.07 21.32
N PRO A 58 -14.86 -12.79 20.31
CA PRO A 58 -14.82 -11.52 19.61
C PRO A 58 -15.06 -10.43 20.66
N ALA A 59 -14.06 -9.57 20.82
CA ALA A 59 -14.17 -8.40 21.66
C ALA A 59 -15.38 -7.58 21.19
N PRO A 60 -16.18 -7.02 22.14
CA PRO A 60 -17.38 -6.28 21.80
C PRO A 60 -17.03 -5.15 20.85
N ALA A 61 -17.84 -5.01 19.82
CA ALA A 61 -17.83 -3.86 18.92
C ALA A 61 -17.83 -2.58 19.76
N LYS A 62 -16.65 -1.97 19.87
CA LYS A 62 -16.55 -0.62 20.43
C LYS A 62 -16.93 0.36 19.35
N ASP A 63 -18.10 0.94 19.59
CA ASP A 63 -18.64 2.11 18.94
C ASP A 63 -17.56 3.20 18.69
N GLN A 64 -17.31 3.50 17.45
CA GLN A 64 -17.57 4.74 16.71
C GLN A 64 -16.68 5.96 16.82
N SER A 65 -15.51 5.89 17.25
CA SER A 65 -14.45 6.73 16.74
C SER A 65 -13.31 5.79 16.47
N LEU A 66 -13.09 5.40 15.22
CA LEU A 66 -11.85 4.72 14.89
C LEU A 66 -10.72 5.71 15.22
N GLY A 67 -10.28 5.68 16.46
CA GLY A 67 -9.14 6.43 16.91
C GLY A 67 -7.89 5.77 16.37
N PHE A 68 -7.47 6.18 15.18
CA PHE A 68 -6.25 5.67 14.59
C PHE A 68 -5.04 6.01 15.46
N ARG A 69 -4.15 5.07 15.62
CA ARG A 69 -2.88 5.29 16.32
C ARG A 69 -1.86 5.90 15.40
N TRP A 70 -0.98 6.73 15.94
CA TRP A 70 0.21 7.19 15.21
C TRP A 70 1.03 6.01 14.67
N PRO A 71 1.29 5.98 13.35
CA PRO A 71 2.00 4.86 12.72
C PRO A 71 3.48 4.82 13.06
N ALA A 72 4.08 5.96 13.38
CA ALA A 72 5.45 6.08 13.83
C ALA A 72 5.62 7.31 14.72
N LYS A 73 6.63 7.28 15.59
CA LYS A 73 7.03 8.45 16.38
C LYS A 73 7.97 9.32 15.54
N GLY A 74 7.58 10.57 15.30
CA GLY A 74 8.35 11.49 14.51
C GLY A 74 7.69 12.87 14.42
N ARG A 75 8.38 13.81 13.80
CA ARG A 75 7.86 15.17 13.60
C ARG A 75 7.12 15.24 12.26
N VAL A 76 5.92 15.76 12.25
CA VAL A 76 5.20 16.05 11.01
C VAL A 76 5.95 17.19 10.27
N ILE A 77 6.36 16.91 9.05
CA ILE A 77 7.10 17.84 8.18
C ILE A 77 6.25 18.38 7.02
N ALA A 78 5.16 17.72 6.70
CA ALA A 78 4.14 18.20 5.79
C ALA A 78 2.76 17.69 6.24
N GLY A 79 1.77 18.59 6.25
CA GLY A 79 0.39 18.29 6.61
C GLY A 79 -0.47 17.96 5.40
N PHE A 80 -1.70 17.52 5.67
CA PHE A 80 -2.75 17.30 4.67
C PHE A 80 -3.09 18.60 3.94
N GLY A 81 -3.27 18.53 2.61
CA GLY A 81 -3.62 19.70 1.79
C GLY A 81 -2.53 20.74 1.65
N GLY A 82 -1.31 20.49 2.14
CA GLY A 82 -0.18 21.38 2.07
C GLY A 82 0.28 21.68 0.63
N ALA A 83 1.33 22.52 0.51
CA ALA A 83 1.90 22.88 -0.78
C ALA A 83 2.21 21.64 -1.63
N GLY A 84 1.53 21.51 -2.77
CA GLY A 84 1.65 20.35 -3.67
C GLY A 84 0.51 19.36 -3.59
N GLY A 85 -0.58 19.62 -2.82
CA GLY A 85 -1.75 18.76 -2.78
C GLY A 85 -1.50 17.45 -2.04
N ASN A 86 -0.82 17.50 -0.89
CA ASN A 86 -0.51 16.33 -0.08
C ASN A 86 -1.79 15.64 0.42
N GLU A 87 -2.03 14.40 -0.01
CA GLU A 87 -3.21 13.61 0.35
C GLU A 87 -3.13 12.97 1.74
N GLY A 88 -2.04 13.18 2.46
CA GLY A 88 -1.77 12.67 3.79
C GLY A 88 -0.87 13.59 4.60
N ILE A 89 -0.12 13.01 5.52
CA ILE A 89 0.92 13.69 6.31
C ILE A 89 2.28 13.03 6.09
N ASN A 90 3.33 13.82 6.10
CA ASN A 90 4.69 13.30 6.07
C ASN A 90 5.32 13.45 7.46
N ILE A 91 5.86 12.36 7.96
CA ILE A 91 6.46 12.26 9.28
C ILE A 91 7.95 11.98 9.10
N ALA A 92 8.80 12.91 9.54
CA ALA A 92 10.25 12.68 9.58
C ALA A 92 10.55 11.62 10.64
N VAL A 93 11.11 10.51 10.20
CA VAL A 93 11.50 9.39 11.05
C VAL A 93 12.85 8.86 10.60
N PRO A 94 13.74 8.47 11.52
CA PRO A 94 14.97 7.80 11.16
C PRO A 94 14.70 6.53 10.34
N GLU A 95 15.59 6.20 9.43
CA GLU A 95 15.52 4.95 8.67
C GLU A 95 15.55 3.74 9.61
N GLY A 96 14.79 2.70 9.27
CA GLY A 96 14.66 1.48 10.08
C GLY A 96 13.73 1.59 11.28
N THR A 97 13.08 2.75 11.50
CA THR A 97 12.09 2.91 12.57
C THR A 97 10.87 2.03 12.30
N PRO A 98 10.37 1.26 13.30
CA PRO A 98 9.18 0.44 13.11
C PRO A 98 7.94 1.29 12.76
N VAL A 99 7.35 1.00 11.62
CA VAL A 99 6.06 1.54 11.19
C VAL A 99 4.97 0.57 11.63
N LYS A 100 3.96 1.08 12.30
CA LYS A 100 2.89 0.28 12.93
C LYS A 100 1.55 0.54 12.26
N ALA A 101 0.72 -0.48 12.19
CA ALA A 101 -0.66 -0.34 11.76
C ALA A 101 -1.41 0.64 12.67
N ALA A 102 -2.07 1.61 12.07
CA ALA A 102 -2.80 2.64 12.80
C ALA A 102 -4.08 2.09 13.44
N GLU A 103 -4.67 1.05 12.86
CA GLU A 103 -5.87 0.35 13.36
C GLU A 103 -5.86 -1.11 12.88
N ASP A 104 -6.74 -1.93 13.45
CA ASP A 104 -6.99 -3.31 13.00
C ASP A 104 -7.45 -3.32 11.54
N GLY A 105 -7.02 -4.31 10.79
CA GLY A 105 -7.42 -4.39 9.39
C GLY A 105 -6.79 -5.54 8.62
N THR A 106 -7.00 -5.51 7.33
CA THR A 106 -6.41 -6.47 6.38
C THR A 106 -5.53 -5.74 5.38
N VAL A 107 -4.33 -6.23 5.17
CA VAL A 107 -3.40 -5.70 4.18
C VAL A 107 -3.99 -5.89 2.78
N ALA A 108 -4.35 -4.79 2.13
CA ALA A 108 -4.89 -4.80 0.78
C ALA A 108 -3.78 -4.83 -0.28
N TYR A 109 -2.64 -4.21 0.04
CA TYR A 109 -1.48 -4.13 -0.85
C TYR A 109 -0.19 -4.02 -0.04
N ALA A 110 0.87 -4.64 -0.52
CA ALA A 110 2.23 -4.51 0.00
C ALA A 110 3.21 -4.70 -1.16
N GLY A 111 3.87 -3.64 -1.59
CA GLY A 111 4.74 -3.67 -2.76
C GLY A 111 5.38 -2.32 -3.09
N SER A 112 6.05 -2.23 -4.23
CA SER A 112 6.77 -1.04 -4.70
C SER A 112 6.39 -0.58 -6.11
N ASP A 113 5.31 -1.11 -6.67
CA ASP A 113 4.94 -0.87 -8.06
C ASP A 113 4.25 0.48 -8.30
N VAL A 114 3.84 1.15 -7.22
CA VAL A 114 3.18 2.46 -7.30
C VAL A 114 4.24 3.55 -7.38
N LYS A 115 4.30 4.22 -8.53
CA LYS A 115 5.27 5.30 -8.79
C LYS A 115 5.13 6.42 -7.77
N GLY A 116 6.25 6.90 -7.28
CA GLY A 116 6.32 8.02 -6.33
C GLY A 116 6.27 7.60 -4.86
N TYR A 117 5.48 6.58 -4.52
CA TYR A 117 5.30 6.13 -3.14
C TYR A 117 6.41 5.21 -2.60
N GLY A 118 7.25 4.67 -3.51
CA GLY A 118 8.25 3.69 -3.15
C GLY A 118 7.60 2.42 -2.57
N LYS A 119 8.15 1.89 -1.50
CA LYS A 119 7.57 0.73 -0.83
C LYS A 119 6.33 1.15 -0.03
N LEU A 120 5.18 0.66 -0.47
CA LEU A 120 3.85 1.05 0.00
C LEU A 120 3.13 -0.15 0.63
N VAL A 121 2.49 0.11 1.76
CA VAL A 121 1.52 -0.80 2.39
C VAL A 121 0.17 -0.10 2.44
N LEU A 122 -0.89 -0.78 2.00
CA LEU A 122 -2.28 -0.34 2.16
C LEU A 122 -3.00 -1.31 3.09
N ILE A 123 -3.69 -0.77 4.08
CA ILE A 123 -4.50 -1.56 5.02
C ILE A 123 -5.94 -1.10 4.92
N ARG A 124 -6.84 -2.05 4.68
CA ARG A 124 -8.28 -1.82 4.75
C ARG A 124 -8.77 -2.09 6.15
N HIS A 125 -9.44 -1.11 6.71
CA HIS A 125 -10.07 -1.15 8.03
C HIS A 125 -11.60 -1.28 7.90
N ASP A 126 -12.25 -1.41 9.03
CA ASP A 126 -13.73 -1.36 9.09
C ASP A 126 -14.24 0.03 8.73
N ASN A 127 -15.57 0.13 8.52
CA ASN A 127 -16.26 1.38 8.18
C ASN A 127 -15.70 2.09 6.92
N ASN A 128 -15.18 1.30 5.97
CA ASN A 128 -14.68 1.78 4.68
C ASN A 128 -13.47 2.73 4.77
N TYR A 129 -12.67 2.60 5.83
CA TYR A 129 -11.40 3.31 5.93
C TYR A 129 -10.26 2.51 5.30
N VAL A 130 -9.31 3.23 4.74
CA VAL A 130 -8.04 2.68 4.22
C VAL A 130 -6.91 3.56 4.71
N SER A 131 -5.86 2.95 5.25
CA SER A 131 -4.62 3.66 5.56
C SER A 131 -3.50 3.26 4.61
N ALA A 132 -2.69 4.23 4.22
CA ALA A 132 -1.52 4.05 3.36
C ALA A 132 -0.25 4.43 4.11
N TYR A 133 0.79 3.64 3.91
CA TYR A 133 2.11 3.81 4.52
C TYR A 133 3.15 3.73 3.42
N ALA A 134 3.73 4.85 3.03
CA ALA A 134 4.68 4.94 1.92
C ALA A 134 6.08 5.37 2.34
N HIS A 135 7.02 5.25 1.40
CA HIS A 135 8.45 5.53 1.57
C HIS A 135 9.14 4.59 2.56
N ASN A 136 8.57 3.38 2.76
CA ASN A 136 9.18 2.40 3.65
C ASN A 136 10.54 1.90 3.11
N GLY A 137 11.44 1.52 4.01
CA GLY A 137 12.69 0.83 3.69
C GLY A 137 12.49 -0.67 3.51
N GLU A 138 11.68 -1.27 4.38
CA GLU A 138 11.37 -2.70 4.36
C GLU A 138 9.90 -2.93 4.71
N ILE A 139 9.25 -3.84 4.00
CA ILE A 139 7.87 -4.28 4.28
C ILE A 139 7.96 -5.65 4.95
N THR A 140 7.23 -5.84 6.06
CA THR A 140 7.25 -7.07 6.86
C THR A 140 5.95 -7.87 6.78
N VAL A 141 4.93 -7.35 6.12
CA VAL A 141 3.61 -7.98 5.95
C VAL A 141 3.32 -8.29 4.49
N LYS A 142 2.32 -9.13 4.25
CA LYS A 142 1.92 -9.58 2.91
C LYS A 142 0.47 -9.20 2.62
N PRO A 143 0.10 -9.02 1.33
CA PRO A 143 -1.30 -8.85 0.95
C PRO A 143 -2.18 -9.98 1.46
N GLY A 144 -3.35 -9.64 1.99
CA GLY A 144 -4.30 -10.57 2.61
C GLY A 144 -4.04 -10.84 4.10
N GLU A 145 -2.93 -10.41 4.65
CA GLU A 145 -2.62 -10.60 6.07
C GLU A 145 -3.49 -9.72 6.96
N LYS A 146 -4.00 -10.28 8.05
CA LYS A 146 -4.71 -9.54 9.09
C LYS A 146 -3.71 -8.94 10.07
N VAL A 147 -3.82 -7.66 10.31
CA VAL A 147 -2.97 -6.91 11.22
C VAL A 147 -3.78 -6.29 12.34
N LYS A 148 -3.17 -6.15 13.49
CA LYS A 148 -3.77 -5.48 14.66
C LYS A 148 -3.22 -4.07 14.83
N ARG A 149 -4.01 -3.19 15.41
CA ARG A 149 -3.60 -1.85 15.80
C ARG A 149 -2.29 -1.88 16.59
N GLY A 150 -1.30 -1.13 16.11
CA GLY A 150 0.02 -1.08 16.73
C GLY A 150 0.98 -2.21 16.36
N GLN A 151 0.54 -3.17 15.53
CA GLN A 151 1.42 -4.21 15.00
C GLN A 151 2.43 -3.61 14.03
N PRO A 152 3.73 -3.96 14.13
CA PRO A 152 4.72 -3.58 13.12
C PRO A 152 4.37 -4.17 11.75
N ILE A 153 4.36 -3.34 10.71
CA ILE A 153 4.02 -3.73 9.34
C ILE A 153 5.12 -3.43 8.34
N ALA A 154 6.01 -2.50 8.71
CA ALA A 154 7.13 -2.10 7.88
C ALA A 154 8.21 -1.43 8.75
N LYS A 155 9.35 -1.12 8.14
CA LYS A 155 10.35 -0.19 8.67
C LYS A 155 10.41 1.04 7.78
N SER A 156 10.53 2.21 8.39
CA SER A 156 10.70 3.47 7.65
C SER A 156 11.97 3.45 6.80
N GLY A 157 11.99 4.28 5.77
CA GLY A 157 13.14 4.41 4.88
C GLY A 157 13.06 5.64 4.00
N GLN A 158 13.77 5.57 2.89
CA GLN A 158 13.86 6.63 1.89
C GLN A 158 13.61 6.05 0.50
N SER A 159 12.52 5.28 0.35
CA SER A 159 12.15 4.72 -0.95
C SER A 159 11.18 5.63 -1.70
N GLY A 160 11.18 5.54 -3.04
CA GLY A 160 10.33 6.38 -3.88
C GLY A 160 10.90 7.79 -4.10
N ASN A 161 10.02 8.77 -4.27
CA ASN A 161 10.41 10.12 -4.66
C ASN A 161 10.63 11.07 -3.46
N VAL A 162 11.51 10.67 -2.55
CA VAL A 162 11.85 11.46 -1.35
C VAL A 162 13.36 11.61 -1.19
N THR A 163 13.80 12.72 -0.62
CA THR A 163 15.21 13.08 -0.46
C THR A 163 15.75 12.84 0.95
N SER A 164 14.89 12.47 1.88
CA SER A 164 15.24 12.17 3.27
C SER A 164 14.34 11.08 3.83
N PRO A 165 14.81 10.33 4.84
CA PRO A 165 14.01 9.31 5.50
C PRO A 165 12.72 9.90 6.08
N GLN A 166 11.59 9.37 5.67
CA GLN A 166 10.27 9.81 6.11
C GLN A 166 9.22 8.73 5.89
N LEU A 167 8.13 8.83 6.62
CA LEU A 167 6.93 8.06 6.40
C LEU A 167 5.85 8.99 5.85
N HIS A 168 5.30 8.67 4.70
CA HIS A 168 4.06 9.29 4.24
C HIS A 168 2.89 8.43 4.74
N PHE A 169 2.00 9.04 5.49
CA PHE A 169 0.81 8.41 6.04
C PHE A 169 -0.44 9.09 5.50
N GLU A 170 -1.28 8.30 4.87
CA GLU A 170 -2.53 8.76 4.28
C GLU A 170 -3.70 7.99 4.90
N LEU A 171 -4.79 8.69 5.16
CA LEU A 171 -6.06 8.10 5.59
C LEU A 171 -7.14 8.42 4.56
N ARG A 172 -7.84 7.41 4.14
CA ARG A 172 -8.94 7.53 3.16
C ARG A 172 -10.23 7.01 3.76
N LYS A 173 -11.34 7.65 3.40
CA LYS A 173 -12.69 7.15 3.63
C LYS A 173 -13.35 6.87 2.29
N GLY A 174 -13.45 5.60 1.94
CA GLY A 174 -13.79 5.20 0.58
C GLY A 174 -12.72 5.68 -0.42
N PRO A 175 -13.10 6.36 -1.50
CA PRO A 175 -12.17 6.85 -2.50
C PRO A 175 -11.49 8.18 -2.11
N GLN A 176 -11.96 8.87 -1.06
CA GLN A 176 -11.53 10.22 -0.73
C GLN A 176 -10.43 10.22 0.34
N PRO A 177 -9.30 10.91 0.10
CA PRO A 177 -8.32 11.19 1.15
C PRO A 177 -8.91 12.19 2.15
N ILE A 178 -8.63 11.97 3.42
CA ILE A 178 -9.06 12.82 4.54
C ILE A 178 -7.86 13.18 5.40
N ASP A 179 -7.96 14.31 6.11
CA ASP A 179 -6.92 14.71 7.05
C ASP A 179 -6.75 13.66 8.16
N PRO A 180 -5.57 13.02 8.27
CA PRO A 180 -5.35 12.04 9.32
C PRO A 180 -5.25 12.65 10.73
N MET A 181 -4.84 13.92 10.86
CA MET A 181 -4.52 14.56 12.14
C MET A 181 -5.65 14.49 13.18
N PRO A 182 -6.92 14.82 12.81
CA PRO A 182 -8.03 14.73 13.76
C PRO A 182 -8.36 13.31 14.21
N HIS A 183 -7.96 12.32 13.43
CA HIS A 183 -8.24 10.90 13.68
C HIS A 183 -7.13 10.19 14.44
N LEU A 184 -5.91 10.77 14.52
CA LEU A 184 -4.76 10.18 15.19
C LEU A 184 -4.78 10.42 16.69
N GLN A 185 -4.63 9.33 17.46
CA GLN A 185 -4.62 9.33 18.92
C GLN A 185 -3.38 8.63 19.47
N GLY A 186 -2.92 9.05 20.66
CA GLY A 186 -1.89 8.35 21.42
C GLY A 186 -0.49 8.41 20.80
N GLY A 187 -0.06 9.63 20.43
CA GLY A 187 1.33 9.95 20.02
C GLY A 187 2.26 10.05 21.23
#